data_65c81414679faf6a208e45a20d98fa77
#
_entry.id   65c81414679faf6a208e45a20d98fa77
#
_cell.length_a   1.000
_cell.length_b   1.000
_cell.length_c   1.000
_cell.angle_alpha   90.00
_cell.angle_beta   90.00
_cell.angle_gamma   90.00
#
_symmetry.space_group_name_H-M   'P 1'
#
loop_
_entity.id
_entity.type
_entity.pdbx_description
1 polymer ?
#
loop_
_entity_poly.entity_id
_entity_poly.type
_entity_poly.pdbx_seq_one_letter_code
_entity_poly.pdbx_strand_id
1 'polypeptide(L)'
;DTIFKENIERILKDGVFSEQARPKYKDGTVANSKYVTGAFAEYDLAKGEFPITTLRPIAIKSAIKEVLWIYQDQSNSLDVLNDKYNVHYWNDWEVGDTGTIGERYGAVVKKHDIINKLLKQLEVNPWNRRNIISLWDYQAFEETEGLLPCAFQTMFDVRRVDGEIYLDATLTQRSNDMLVAHHINAMQYVALQMMIA
;
A
#
# COMPACT_ATOMS: atom_id res chain seq x y z
N ASP A 1 -17.89 5.20 4.97
CA ASP A 1 -17.52 6.60 4.61
C ASP A 1 -17.13 7.47 5.82
N THR A 2 -17.50 7.13 7.05
CA THR A 2 -17.29 7.98 8.23
C THR A 2 -15.82 8.31 8.45
N ILE A 3 -14.95 7.31 8.56
CA ILE A 3 -13.50 7.49 8.76
C ILE A 3 -12.87 8.36 7.66
N PHE A 4 -13.28 8.12 6.41
CA PHE A 4 -12.79 8.90 5.27
C PHE A 4 -13.21 10.37 5.37
N LYS A 5 -14.47 10.64 5.69
CA LYS A 5 -14.99 12.01 5.86
C LYS A 5 -14.29 12.73 7.01
N GLU A 6 -14.15 12.09 8.17
CA GLU A 6 -13.45 12.65 9.32
C GLU A 6 -12.00 13.05 9.01
N ASN A 7 -11.26 12.20 8.29
CA ASN A 7 -9.91 12.52 7.85
C ASN A 7 -9.86 13.68 6.85
N ILE A 8 -10.81 13.75 5.90
CA ILE A 8 -10.92 14.88 4.97
C ILE A 8 -11.28 16.16 5.71
N GLU A 9 -12.24 16.14 6.62
CA GLU A 9 -12.63 17.30 7.43
C GLU A 9 -11.44 17.80 8.27
N ARG A 10 -10.68 16.87 8.87
CA ARG A 10 -9.46 17.21 9.60
C ARG A 10 -8.42 17.88 8.69
N ILE A 11 -8.20 17.37 7.47
CA ILE A 11 -7.29 17.99 6.50
C ILE A 11 -7.77 19.40 6.13
N LEU A 12 -9.06 19.55 5.89
CA LEU A 12 -9.62 20.85 5.51
C LEU A 12 -9.54 21.87 6.64
N LYS A 13 -9.77 21.46 7.88
CA LYS A 13 -9.76 22.33 9.05
C LYS A 13 -8.35 22.63 9.54
N ASP A 14 -7.58 21.59 9.85
CA ASP A 14 -6.33 21.66 10.61
C ASP A 14 -5.08 21.49 9.74
N GLY A 15 -5.24 21.12 8.46
CA GLY A 15 -4.13 20.88 7.57
C GLY A 15 -3.38 22.14 7.18
N VAL A 16 -2.10 21.97 6.89
CA VAL A 16 -1.22 23.00 6.35
C VAL A 16 -0.90 22.71 4.89
N PHE A 17 -0.59 23.74 4.11
CA PHE A 17 -0.13 23.54 2.74
C PHE A 17 1.32 23.06 2.71
N SER A 18 1.59 22.09 1.84
CA SER A 18 2.96 21.67 1.57
C SER A 18 3.73 22.80 0.90
N GLU A 19 5.02 22.87 1.22
CA GLU A 19 5.96 23.71 0.50
C GLU A 19 6.77 22.84 -0.46
N GLN A 20 7.04 23.35 -1.66
CA GLN A 20 7.86 22.68 -2.68
C GLN A 20 7.42 21.23 -2.99
N ALA A 21 6.11 21.01 -3.13
CA ALA A 21 5.60 19.70 -3.48
C ALA A 21 6.23 19.19 -4.80
N ARG A 22 6.58 17.91 -4.86
CA ARG A 22 7.15 17.30 -6.06
C ARG A 22 6.21 17.33 -7.28
N PRO A 23 4.89 17.04 -7.13
CA PRO A 23 3.95 17.16 -8.25
C PRO A 23 3.87 18.58 -8.79
N LYS A 24 3.73 18.67 -10.12
CA LYS A 24 3.56 19.94 -10.83
C LYS A 24 2.33 19.88 -11.72
N TYR A 25 1.69 21.02 -11.91
CA TYR A 25 0.69 21.20 -12.94
C TYR A 25 1.33 21.20 -14.34
N LYS A 26 0.51 21.11 -15.40
CA LYS A 26 0.98 21.12 -16.79
C LYS A 26 1.77 22.36 -17.18
N ASP A 27 1.51 23.48 -16.52
CA ASP A 27 2.20 24.76 -16.71
C ASP A 27 3.53 24.86 -15.94
N GLY A 28 3.92 23.80 -15.20
CA GLY A 28 5.13 23.73 -14.40
C GLY A 28 5.02 24.29 -12.99
N THR A 29 3.89 24.89 -12.61
CA THR A 29 3.68 25.36 -11.23
C THR A 29 3.60 24.20 -10.26
N VAL A 30 4.12 24.39 -9.04
CA VAL A 30 4.13 23.35 -8.00
C VAL A 30 2.69 23.09 -7.51
N ALA A 31 2.28 21.82 -7.57
CA ALA A 31 0.95 21.39 -7.11
C ALA A 31 0.98 21.11 -5.60
N ASN A 32 1.02 22.19 -4.80
CA ASN A 32 0.96 22.06 -3.36
C ASN A 32 -0.41 21.53 -2.91
N SER A 33 -0.37 20.63 -1.94
CA SER A 33 -1.56 20.02 -1.33
C SER A 33 -1.66 20.39 0.15
N LYS A 34 -2.88 20.38 0.65
CA LYS A 34 -3.14 20.51 2.08
C LYS A 34 -2.98 19.14 2.75
N TYR A 35 -2.27 19.06 3.87
CA TYR A 35 -2.00 17.79 4.54
C TYR A 35 -2.01 17.90 6.06
N VAL A 36 -2.20 16.76 6.71
CA VAL A 36 -1.99 16.54 8.14
C VAL A 36 -1.05 15.36 8.33
N THR A 37 -0.41 15.28 9.49
CA THR A 37 0.38 14.12 9.91
C THR A 37 -0.36 13.32 10.98
N GLY A 38 -0.01 12.04 11.14
CA GLY A 38 -0.56 11.19 12.19
C GLY A 38 -2.07 10.92 12.02
N ALA A 39 -2.51 10.64 10.80
CA ALA A 39 -3.87 10.16 10.55
C ALA A 39 -3.96 8.65 10.79
N PHE A 40 -5.08 8.20 11.33
CA PHE A 40 -5.37 6.81 11.61
C PHE A 40 -6.72 6.41 11.01
N ALA A 41 -6.83 5.17 10.54
CA ALA A 41 -8.07 4.58 10.07
C ALA A 41 -8.11 3.11 10.49
N GLU A 42 -9.23 2.67 11.05
CA GLU A 42 -9.46 1.30 11.50
C GLU A 42 -10.72 0.74 10.87
N TYR A 43 -10.67 -0.53 10.43
CA TYR A 43 -11.77 -1.23 9.80
C TYR A 43 -11.91 -2.61 10.41
N ASP A 44 -13.08 -2.91 10.96
CA ASP A 44 -13.40 -4.24 11.49
C ASP A 44 -13.99 -5.12 10.37
N LEU A 45 -13.13 -5.91 9.74
CA LEU A 45 -13.52 -6.77 8.63
C LEU A 45 -14.52 -7.85 9.05
N ALA A 46 -14.49 -8.30 10.31
CA ALA A 46 -15.44 -9.28 10.83
C ALA A 46 -16.86 -8.71 10.91
N LYS A 47 -17.00 -7.40 11.04
CA LYS A 47 -18.28 -6.68 10.96
C LYS A 47 -18.65 -6.21 9.55
N GLY A 48 -17.84 -6.57 8.55
CA GLY A 48 -18.06 -6.13 7.16
C GLY A 48 -17.66 -4.68 6.90
N GLU A 49 -16.82 -4.10 7.72
CA GLU A 49 -16.27 -2.75 7.53
C GLU A 49 -15.11 -2.81 6.54
N PHE A 50 -15.36 -2.45 5.29
CA PHE A 50 -14.34 -2.38 4.26
C PHE A 50 -13.99 -0.93 3.91
N PRO A 51 -12.74 -0.63 3.55
CA PRO A 51 -12.30 0.71 3.15
C PRO A 51 -12.80 1.08 1.74
N ILE A 52 -14.10 1.01 1.53
CA ILE A 52 -14.79 1.35 0.28
C ILE A 52 -15.64 2.58 0.51
N THR A 53 -15.57 3.56 -0.40
CA THR A 53 -16.44 4.73 -0.36
C THR A 53 -17.50 4.66 -1.43
N THR A 54 -18.69 5.21 -1.15
CA THR A 54 -19.75 5.45 -2.13
C THR A 54 -19.62 6.81 -2.82
N LEU A 55 -18.65 7.64 -2.38
CA LEU A 55 -18.46 9.01 -2.89
C LEU A 55 -17.79 9.06 -4.27
N ARG A 56 -17.11 7.98 -4.65
CA ARG A 56 -16.46 7.84 -5.96
C ARG A 56 -16.28 6.37 -6.35
N PRO A 57 -16.19 6.05 -7.64
CA PRO A 57 -15.77 4.72 -8.09
C PRO A 57 -14.36 4.38 -7.62
N ILE A 58 -14.15 3.15 -7.16
CA ILE A 58 -12.84 2.64 -6.73
C ILE A 58 -12.44 1.47 -7.63
N ALA A 59 -11.20 1.49 -8.11
CA ALA A 59 -10.64 0.46 -8.98
C ALA A 59 -10.21 -0.80 -8.17
N ILE A 60 -11.15 -1.42 -7.44
CA ILE A 60 -10.86 -2.56 -6.54
C ILE A 60 -10.18 -3.71 -7.28
N LYS A 61 -10.64 -4.05 -8.48
CA LYS A 61 -10.03 -5.14 -9.26
C LYS A 61 -8.57 -4.86 -9.60
N SER A 62 -8.25 -3.62 -9.97
CA SER A 62 -6.87 -3.22 -10.25
C SER A 62 -6.03 -3.20 -8.98
N ALA A 63 -6.59 -2.79 -7.86
CA ALA A 63 -5.93 -2.82 -6.55
C ALA A 63 -5.52 -4.26 -6.16
N ILE A 64 -6.42 -5.23 -6.31
CA ILE A 64 -6.13 -6.65 -6.03
C ILE A 64 -5.08 -7.20 -6.99
N LYS A 65 -5.19 -6.90 -8.29
CA LYS A 65 -4.22 -7.33 -9.30
C LYS A 65 -2.81 -6.80 -9.01
N GLU A 66 -2.69 -5.56 -8.55
CA GLU A 66 -1.41 -4.98 -8.13
C GLU A 66 -0.82 -5.71 -6.92
N VAL A 67 -1.64 -6.09 -5.94
CA VAL A 67 -1.20 -6.92 -4.81
C VAL A 67 -0.66 -8.28 -5.28
N LEU A 68 -1.33 -8.92 -6.23
CA LEU A 68 -0.85 -10.18 -6.80
C LEU A 68 0.48 -9.99 -7.56
N TRP A 69 0.62 -8.91 -8.32
CA TRP A 69 1.87 -8.57 -8.99
C TRP A 69 3.02 -8.36 -8.00
N ILE A 70 2.79 -7.62 -6.90
CA ILE A 70 3.81 -7.32 -5.90
C ILE A 70 4.17 -8.57 -5.08
N TYR A 71 3.18 -9.28 -4.53
CA TYR A 71 3.41 -10.29 -3.49
C TYR A 71 3.38 -11.72 -3.99
N GLN A 72 2.57 -12.05 -4.99
CA GLN A 72 2.52 -13.39 -5.56
C GLN A 72 3.56 -13.56 -6.67
N ASP A 73 3.58 -12.67 -7.67
CA ASP A 73 4.55 -12.73 -8.77
C ASP A 73 5.91 -12.18 -8.35
N GLN A 74 5.97 -11.41 -7.28
CA GLN A 74 7.18 -10.77 -6.74
C GLN A 74 7.93 -10.01 -7.85
N SER A 75 7.19 -9.22 -8.61
CA SER A 75 7.65 -8.59 -9.83
C SER A 75 7.65 -7.06 -9.73
N ASN A 76 8.57 -6.43 -10.44
CA ASN A 76 8.62 -5.00 -10.71
C ASN A 76 8.48 -4.69 -12.21
N SER A 77 8.23 -5.71 -13.04
CA SER A 77 8.08 -5.59 -14.50
C SER A 77 6.73 -5.01 -14.88
N LEU A 78 6.76 -3.97 -15.71
CA LEU A 78 5.58 -3.34 -16.28
C LEU A 78 4.89 -4.26 -17.31
N ASP A 79 5.66 -5.04 -18.09
CA ASP A 79 5.09 -6.01 -19.04
C ASP A 79 4.22 -7.05 -18.28
N VAL A 80 4.71 -7.58 -17.17
CA VAL A 80 3.93 -8.51 -16.34
C VAL A 80 2.64 -7.85 -15.85
N LEU A 81 2.72 -6.61 -15.39
CA LEU A 81 1.56 -5.89 -14.87
C LEU A 81 0.56 -5.55 -15.98
N ASN A 82 1.05 -5.13 -17.15
CA ASN A 82 0.23 -4.76 -18.29
C ASN A 82 -0.41 -5.98 -18.95
N ASP A 83 0.37 -6.99 -19.31
CA ASP A 83 -0.08 -8.11 -20.13
C ASP A 83 -0.90 -9.14 -19.31
N LYS A 84 -0.41 -9.52 -18.13
CA LYS A 84 -1.08 -10.51 -17.28
C LYS A 84 -2.29 -9.91 -16.55
N TYR A 85 -2.16 -8.68 -16.07
CA TYR A 85 -3.15 -8.06 -15.18
C TYR A 85 -4.00 -6.98 -15.83
N ASN A 86 -3.61 -6.45 -16.98
CA ASN A 86 -4.23 -5.31 -17.65
C ASN A 86 -4.38 -4.11 -16.69
N VAL A 87 -3.25 -3.73 -16.08
CA VAL A 87 -3.10 -2.57 -15.17
C VAL A 87 -1.98 -1.70 -15.70
N HIS A 88 -2.26 -0.43 -16.01
CA HIS A 88 -1.36 0.44 -16.77
C HIS A 88 -0.93 1.72 -16.03
N TYR A 89 -1.49 2.02 -14.86
CA TYR A 89 -1.21 3.29 -14.17
C TYR A 89 0.20 3.38 -13.57
N TRP A 90 0.97 2.28 -13.56
CA TRP A 90 2.37 2.29 -13.20
C TRP A 90 3.31 2.66 -14.34
N ASN A 91 2.84 2.72 -15.59
CA ASN A 91 3.70 3.03 -16.75
C ASN A 91 4.37 4.40 -16.64
N ASP A 92 3.72 5.38 -16.01
CA ASP A 92 4.29 6.71 -15.76
C ASP A 92 5.46 6.70 -14.74
N TRP A 93 5.72 5.53 -14.12
CA TRP A 93 6.77 5.34 -13.13
C TRP A 93 7.88 4.40 -13.62
N GLU A 94 7.93 4.18 -14.92
CA GLU A 94 9.04 3.43 -15.53
C GLU A 94 10.37 4.14 -15.27
N VAL A 95 11.39 3.36 -14.93
CA VAL A 95 12.75 3.86 -14.70
C VAL A 95 13.56 3.74 -15.99
N GLY A 96 13.85 4.87 -16.61
CA GLY A 96 14.50 4.88 -17.93
C GLY A 96 13.69 4.05 -18.94
N ASP A 97 14.37 3.29 -19.79
CA ASP A 97 13.74 2.38 -20.75
C ASP A 97 13.93 0.91 -20.33
N THR A 98 13.73 0.62 -19.03
CA THR A 98 14.02 -0.72 -18.47
C THR A 98 12.82 -1.66 -18.46
N GLY A 99 11.61 -1.19 -18.74
CA GLY A 99 10.36 -1.94 -18.58
C GLY A 99 10.02 -2.25 -17.12
N THR A 100 10.65 -1.55 -16.16
CA THR A 100 10.44 -1.78 -14.73
C THR A 100 10.27 -0.49 -13.93
N ILE A 101 9.77 -0.62 -12.71
CA ILE A 101 9.70 0.48 -11.73
C ILE A 101 10.94 0.57 -10.81
N GLY A 102 12.07 -0.03 -11.23
CA GLY A 102 13.29 -0.15 -10.42
C GLY A 102 13.17 -1.22 -9.32
N GLU A 103 14.22 -1.32 -8.47
CA GLU A 103 14.25 -2.28 -7.35
C GLU A 103 13.30 -1.83 -6.23
N ARG A 104 12.00 -1.93 -6.51
CA ARG A 104 10.89 -1.47 -5.64
C ARG A 104 9.84 -2.57 -5.51
N TYR A 105 9.03 -2.50 -4.50
CA TYR A 105 7.86 -3.35 -4.27
C TYR A 105 8.14 -4.84 -4.48
N GLY A 106 7.65 -5.45 -5.55
CA GLY A 106 7.81 -6.88 -5.83
C GLY A 106 9.26 -7.33 -5.96
N ALA A 107 10.17 -6.50 -6.47
CA ALA A 107 11.59 -6.80 -6.50
C ALA A 107 12.18 -6.92 -5.08
N VAL A 108 11.81 -6.03 -4.16
CA VAL A 108 12.22 -6.09 -2.73
C VAL A 108 11.61 -7.33 -2.06
N VAL A 109 10.35 -7.64 -2.35
CA VAL A 109 9.70 -8.87 -1.85
C VAL A 109 10.49 -10.11 -2.26
N LYS A 110 10.90 -10.20 -3.52
CA LYS A 110 11.70 -11.30 -4.08
C LYS A 110 13.11 -11.35 -3.50
N LYS A 111 13.81 -10.22 -3.49
CA LYS A 111 15.19 -10.08 -2.99
C LYS A 111 15.34 -10.61 -1.57
N HIS A 112 14.39 -10.31 -0.71
CA HIS A 112 14.43 -10.68 0.70
C HIS A 112 13.59 -11.90 1.06
N ASP A 113 12.92 -12.54 0.09
CA ASP A 113 12.03 -13.69 0.28
C ASP A 113 10.97 -13.44 1.37
N ILE A 114 10.37 -12.24 1.32
CA ILE A 114 9.56 -11.70 2.41
C ILE A 114 8.33 -12.56 2.67
N ILE A 115 7.58 -12.91 1.62
CA ILE A 115 6.30 -13.63 1.76
C ILE A 115 6.51 -15.05 2.28
N ASN A 116 7.47 -15.81 1.74
CA ASN A 116 7.71 -17.16 2.20
C ASN A 116 8.17 -17.18 3.67
N LYS A 117 9.02 -16.23 4.06
CA LYS A 117 9.45 -16.06 5.46
C LYS A 117 8.29 -15.74 6.37
N LEU A 118 7.40 -14.80 5.97
CA LEU A 118 6.21 -14.43 6.73
C LEU A 118 5.27 -15.64 6.91
N LEU A 119 4.92 -16.33 5.81
CA LEU A 119 4.03 -17.48 5.86
C LEU A 119 4.60 -18.62 6.73
N LYS A 120 5.91 -18.89 6.58
CA LYS A 120 6.60 -19.88 7.43
C LYS A 120 6.58 -19.50 8.90
N GLN A 121 6.74 -18.21 9.21
CA GLN A 121 6.71 -17.71 10.57
C GLN A 121 5.31 -17.81 11.19
N LEU A 122 4.27 -17.47 10.44
CA LEU A 122 2.88 -17.62 10.86
C LEU A 122 2.51 -19.09 11.07
N GLU A 123 2.96 -20.00 10.20
CA GLU A 123 2.76 -21.44 10.35
C GLU A 123 3.40 -21.99 11.64
N VAL A 124 4.65 -21.61 11.92
CA VAL A 124 5.42 -22.14 13.06
C VAL A 124 5.03 -21.51 14.39
N ASN A 125 4.81 -20.20 14.40
CA ASN A 125 4.43 -19.44 15.60
C ASN A 125 3.58 -18.22 15.24
N PRO A 126 2.27 -18.39 15.05
CA PRO A 126 1.38 -17.29 14.67
C PRO A 126 1.38 -16.13 15.68
N TRP A 127 1.63 -16.41 16.97
CA TRP A 127 1.65 -15.41 18.05
C TRP A 127 2.93 -14.56 18.08
N ASN A 128 3.82 -14.73 17.13
CA ASN A 128 5.06 -13.99 17.04
C ASN A 128 4.78 -12.53 16.63
N ARG A 129 5.30 -11.58 17.40
CA ARG A 129 5.16 -10.14 17.11
C ARG A 129 6.17 -9.60 16.08
N ARG A 130 6.82 -10.48 15.32
CA ARG A 130 7.77 -10.16 14.24
C ARG A 130 7.23 -10.53 12.85
N ASN A 131 5.92 -10.71 12.72
CA ASN A 131 5.25 -10.96 11.45
C ASN A 131 5.15 -9.63 10.67
N ILE A 132 6.25 -9.22 10.05
CA ILE A 132 6.40 -7.90 9.43
C ILE A 132 6.80 -8.06 7.96
N ILE A 133 6.10 -7.36 7.09
CA ILE A 133 6.54 -7.03 5.74
C ILE A 133 7.13 -5.63 5.77
N SER A 134 8.37 -5.46 5.28
CA SER A 134 8.96 -4.15 5.04
C SER A 134 9.41 -4.05 3.59
N LEU A 135 8.90 -3.05 2.88
CA LEU A 135 9.32 -2.72 1.52
C LEU A 135 10.37 -1.60 1.50
N TRP A 136 10.82 -1.15 2.67
CA TRP A 136 11.82 -0.11 2.80
C TRP A 136 13.22 -0.72 2.77
N ASP A 137 13.88 -0.61 1.62
CA ASP A 137 15.23 -1.14 1.38
C ASP A 137 16.15 0.03 0.99
N TYR A 138 16.92 0.52 1.97
CA TYR A 138 17.84 1.65 1.76
C TYR A 138 18.87 1.37 0.67
N GLN A 139 19.40 0.15 0.60
CA GLN A 139 20.40 -0.21 -0.40
C GLN A 139 19.81 -0.14 -1.81
N ALA A 140 18.63 -0.70 -2.02
CA ALA A 140 17.93 -0.62 -3.31
C ALA A 140 17.61 0.83 -3.70
N PHE A 141 17.38 1.71 -2.72
CA PHE A 141 17.07 3.13 -2.98
C PHE A 141 18.31 3.93 -3.40
N GLU A 142 19.47 3.55 -2.94
CA GLU A 142 20.77 4.16 -3.33
C GLU A 142 21.26 3.62 -4.69
N GLU A 143 21.01 2.35 -4.98
CA GLU A 143 21.49 1.68 -6.19
C GLU A 143 20.62 1.92 -7.42
N THR A 144 19.33 2.19 -7.23
CA THR A 144 18.37 2.32 -8.34
C THR A 144 17.43 3.50 -8.16
N GLU A 145 17.03 4.10 -9.28
CA GLU A 145 15.93 5.05 -9.31
C GLU A 145 14.58 4.36 -9.13
N GLY A 146 13.52 5.14 -8.95
CA GLY A 146 12.14 4.67 -8.87
C GLY A 146 11.34 5.33 -7.75
N LEU A 147 10.02 5.16 -7.80
CA LEU A 147 9.11 5.68 -6.78
C LEU A 147 9.29 4.92 -5.47
N LEU A 148 9.68 5.61 -4.41
CA LEU A 148 9.78 5.01 -3.07
C LEU A 148 8.41 4.58 -2.54
N PRO A 149 8.30 3.41 -1.90
CA PRO A 149 7.03 2.89 -1.39
C PRO A 149 6.31 3.89 -0.47
N CYS A 150 5.05 4.18 -0.77
CA CYS A 150 4.18 4.96 0.12
C CYS A 150 3.63 4.08 1.24
N ALA A 151 3.04 2.96 0.90
CA ALA A 151 2.71 1.86 1.80
C ALA A 151 3.95 0.99 1.98
N PHE A 152 4.70 1.18 3.04
CA PHE A 152 6.05 0.61 3.13
C PHE A 152 6.22 -0.48 4.20
N GLN A 153 5.29 -0.57 5.16
CA GLN A 153 5.36 -1.57 6.21
C GLN A 153 3.98 -2.11 6.56
N THR A 154 3.89 -3.42 6.71
CA THR A 154 2.68 -4.10 7.22
C THR A 154 3.08 -5.03 8.35
N MET A 155 2.40 -4.93 9.49
CA MET A 155 2.53 -5.85 10.62
C MET A 155 1.28 -6.71 10.71
N PHE A 156 1.46 -8.00 11.00
CA PHE A 156 0.39 -8.95 11.22
C PHE A 156 0.44 -9.46 12.65
N ASP A 157 -0.68 -9.35 13.36
CA ASP A 157 -0.83 -9.81 14.71
C ASP A 157 -1.97 -10.83 14.78
N VAL A 158 -1.71 -11.95 15.45
CA VAL A 158 -2.74 -12.97 15.71
C VAL A 158 -3.24 -12.81 17.13
N ARG A 159 -4.55 -12.73 17.27
CA ARG A 159 -5.21 -12.67 18.57
C ARG A 159 -6.33 -13.70 18.68
N ARG A 160 -6.65 -14.08 19.93
CA ARG A 160 -7.78 -14.95 20.23
C ARG A 160 -8.81 -14.19 21.06
N VAL A 161 -10.06 -14.20 20.61
CA VAL A 161 -11.18 -13.57 21.30
C VAL A 161 -12.32 -14.59 21.33
N ASP A 162 -12.82 -14.91 22.50
CA ASP A 162 -13.93 -15.84 22.70
C ASP A 162 -13.76 -17.22 22.02
N GLY A 163 -12.51 -17.69 21.94
CA GLY A 163 -12.13 -18.96 21.29
C GLY A 163 -11.79 -18.84 19.82
N GLU A 164 -12.24 -17.82 19.14
CA GLU A 164 -11.96 -17.56 17.72
C GLU A 164 -10.60 -16.90 17.50
N ILE A 165 -9.95 -17.21 16.40
CA ILE A 165 -8.64 -16.67 16.01
C ILE A 165 -8.84 -15.63 14.92
N TYR A 166 -8.20 -14.47 15.12
CA TYR A 166 -8.22 -13.35 14.19
C TYR A 166 -6.81 -12.99 13.76
N LEU A 167 -6.67 -12.63 12.49
CA LEU A 167 -5.46 -12.02 11.95
C LEU A 167 -5.73 -10.53 11.75
N ASP A 168 -5.06 -9.69 12.51
CA ASP A 168 -5.09 -8.24 12.34
C ASP A 168 -3.92 -7.80 11.45
N ALA A 169 -4.10 -6.74 10.68
CA ALA A 169 -3.05 -6.14 9.88
C ALA A 169 -2.95 -4.63 10.13
N THR A 170 -1.76 -4.14 10.39
CA THR A 170 -1.47 -2.72 10.54
C THR A 170 -0.61 -2.26 9.39
N LEU A 171 -1.14 -1.39 8.52
CA LEU A 171 -0.42 -0.77 7.42
C LEU A 171 0.15 0.58 7.82
N THR A 172 1.43 0.79 7.62
CA THR A 172 2.08 2.09 7.76
C THR A 172 2.35 2.71 6.39
N GLN A 173 1.86 3.92 6.21
CA GLN A 173 2.09 4.73 5.01
C GLN A 173 2.81 6.02 5.38
N ARG A 174 3.91 6.34 4.66
CA ARG A 174 4.62 7.62 4.81
C ARG A 174 3.92 8.78 4.11
N SER A 175 3.06 8.47 3.17
CA SER A 175 2.29 9.43 2.37
C SER A 175 1.05 8.75 1.83
N ASN A 176 -0.07 9.45 1.84
CA ASN A 176 -1.34 8.95 1.32
C ASN A 176 -2.15 10.10 0.73
N ASP A 177 -2.49 10.01 -0.55
CA ASP A 177 -3.46 10.90 -1.17
C ASP A 177 -4.86 10.41 -0.80
N MET A 178 -5.54 11.18 0.05
CA MET A 178 -6.85 10.80 0.58
C MET A 178 -7.92 10.69 -0.49
N LEU A 179 -7.84 11.47 -1.56
CA LEU A 179 -8.85 11.47 -2.61
C LEU A 179 -8.61 10.41 -3.67
N VAL A 180 -7.35 10.18 -4.05
CA VAL A 180 -7.01 9.29 -5.16
C VAL A 180 -6.60 7.89 -4.67
N ALA A 181 -5.68 7.79 -3.71
CA ALA A 181 -5.01 6.56 -3.37
C ALA A 181 -5.53 5.86 -2.10
N HIS A 182 -6.16 6.58 -1.16
CA HIS A 182 -6.50 6.04 0.15
C HIS A 182 -7.27 4.70 0.07
N HIS A 183 -8.41 4.70 -0.61
CA HIS A 183 -9.25 3.50 -0.70
C HIS A 183 -8.61 2.39 -1.52
N ILE A 184 -7.82 2.73 -2.55
CA ILE A 184 -7.09 1.77 -3.37
C ILE A 184 -6.06 1.06 -2.50
N ASN A 185 -5.18 1.81 -1.81
CA ASN A 185 -4.15 1.24 -0.95
C ASN A 185 -4.76 0.47 0.23
N ALA A 186 -5.78 1.01 0.90
CA ALA A 186 -6.42 0.30 2.01
C ALA A 186 -7.04 -1.04 1.54
N MET A 187 -7.73 -1.06 0.40
CA MET A 187 -8.28 -2.31 -0.17
C MET A 187 -7.20 -3.30 -0.62
N GLN A 188 -6.05 -2.84 -1.09
CA GLN A 188 -4.90 -3.70 -1.41
C GLN A 188 -4.48 -4.51 -0.19
N TYR A 189 -4.30 -3.85 0.93
CA TYR A 189 -3.83 -4.51 2.15
C TYR A 189 -4.90 -5.29 2.89
N VAL A 190 -6.18 -4.91 2.76
CA VAL A 190 -7.31 -5.78 3.15
C VAL A 190 -7.29 -7.07 2.33
N ALA A 191 -7.13 -6.99 1.01
CA ALA A 191 -7.04 -8.18 0.16
C ALA A 191 -5.83 -9.06 0.54
N LEU A 192 -4.66 -8.46 0.80
CA LEU A 192 -3.48 -9.19 1.26
C LEU A 192 -3.74 -9.88 2.60
N GLN A 193 -4.33 -9.18 3.57
CA GLN A 193 -4.70 -9.75 4.88
C GLN A 193 -5.63 -10.95 4.72
N MET A 194 -6.68 -10.83 3.90
CA MET A 194 -7.63 -11.92 3.64
C MET A 194 -7.01 -13.12 2.93
N MET A 195 -5.97 -12.91 2.10
CA MET A 195 -5.25 -14.01 1.45
C MET A 195 -4.28 -14.72 2.40
N ILE A 196 -3.80 -14.06 3.42
CA ILE A 196 -2.88 -14.63 4.44
C ILE A 196 -3.66 -15.34 5.54
N ALA A 197 -4.84 -14.83 5.92
CA ALA A 197 -5.71 -15.41 6.96
C ALA A 197 -6.30 -16.76 6.55
#